data_f7d3376dbf54f4909adc5586833bfa5f
#
_entry.id   f7d3376dbf54f4909adc5586833bfa5f
#
_cell.length_a   1.000
_cell.length_b   1.000
_cell.length_c   1.000
_cell.angle_alpha   90.00
_cell.angle_beta   90.00
_cell.angle_gamma   90.00
#
_symmetry.space_group_name_H-M   'P 1'
#
loop_
_entity.id
_entity.type
_entity.pdbx_description
1 polymer ?
#
loop_
_entity_poly.entity_id
_entity_poly.type
_entity_poly.pdbx_seq_one_letter_code
_entity_poly.pdbx_strand_id
1 'polypeptide(L)'
;MRLKFNRRQFAAVLAALFLVSGGFAQLLAAAEPQKEITVSAAISLKDVLDEIAKLYRVDAPDTVIHFNLGASGTLQRQIEQGAPVDIFISASEDQMDSLDSHGSLMPGTRRDLVKNAVVLIVPKASGGISGFQDLARAEVKHIAIGEPQTVPAGKYAQEVLTHFSLYEQLKPKYVLAKDVRQVLTYVVTGTVDAGIVYATDAQTSAEVRVVATAPEDSHSPVIYPVATLKSSKEPGEAKRFQDFLGSAKAQAVFVKYGFKPAGK
;
A
#
# COMPACT_ATOMS: atom_id res chain seq x y z
N MET A 1 75.55 19.81 -15.54
CA MET A 1 75.37 18.48 -16.16
C MET A 1 74.08 18.52 -17.00
N ARG A 2 74.14 18.68 -18.34
CA ARG A 2 72.98 18.79 -19.23
C ARG A 2 72.68 17.40 -19.82
N LEU A 3 71.63 16.78 -19.41
CA LEU A 3 71.07 15.53 -19.98
C LEU A 3 70.58 15.79 -21.41
N LYS A 4 71.27 15.25 -22.43
CA LYS A 4 70.82 15.26 -23.83
C LYS A 4 69.88 14.05 -24.01
N PHE A 5 68.58 14.29 -24.07
CA PHE A 5 67.59 13.28 -24.44
C PHE A 5 67.57 13.09 -25.97
N ASN A 6 67.65 11.86 -26.43
CA ASN A 6 67.68 11.49 -27.84
C ASN A 6 66.25 11.41 -28.37
N ARG A 7 65.94 11.87 -29.60
CA ARG A 7 64.65 11.92 -30.27
C ARG A 7 63.85 10.60 -30.19
N ARG A 8 64.57 9.45 -30.16
CA ARG A 8 63.93 8.12 -30.01
C ARG A 8 63.39 7.85 -28.60
N GLN A 9 63.92 8.45 -27.56
CA GLN A 9 63.44 8.32 -26.19
C GLN A 9 62.18 9.19 -25.93
N PHE A 10 62.06 10.33 -26.64
CA PHE A 10 60.88 11.18 -26.58
C PHE A 10 59.65 10.53 -27.26
N ALA A 11 59.86 9.77 -28.33
CA ALA A 11 58.77 9.06 -29.03
C ALA A 11 58.25 7.88 -28.19
N ALA A 12 59.12 7.20 -27.42
CA ALA A 12 58.68 6.08 -26.56
C ALA A 12 57.89 6.54 -25.32
N VAL A 13 58.21 7.71 -24.75
CA VAL A 13 57.48 8.27 -23.60
C VAL A 13 56.09 8.81 -24.05
N LEU A 14 55.98 9.38 -25.24
CA LEU A 14 54.67 9.82 -25.78
C LEU A 14 53.74 8.64 -26.15
N ALA A 15 54.29 7.52 -26.63
CA ALA A 15 53.51 6.32 -26.93
C ALA A 15 53.03 5.61 -25.65
N ALA A 16 53.80 5.64 -24.57
CA ALA A 16 53.38 5.07 -23.27
C ALA A 16 52.28 5.91 -22.58
N LEU A 17 52.30 7.24 -22.74
CA LEU A 17 51.23 8.13 -22.22
C LEU A 17 49.90 8.00 -22.99
N PHE A 18 49.90 7.65 -24.29
CA PHE A 18 48.69 7.40 -25.06
C PHE A 18 48.04 6.05 -24.77
N LEU A 19 48.81 5.04 -24.33
CA LEU A 19 48.25 3.73 -23.96
C LEU A 19 47.61 3.73 -22.56
N VAL A 20 48.00 4.62 -21.67
CA VAL A 20 47.40 4.75 -20.32
C VAL A 20 46.11 5.59 -20.37
N SER A 21 46.00 6.55 -21.29
CA SER A 21 44.77 7.35 -21.44
C SER A 21 43.62 6.64 -22.17
N GLY A 22 43.91 5.62 -22.96
CA GLY A 22 42.89 4.79 -23.65
C GLY A 22 42.20 3.75 -22.75
N GLY A 23 42.86 3.35 -21.64
CA GLY A 23 42.30 2.36 -20.70
C GLY A 23 41.37 2.93 -19.66
N PHE A 24 41.36 4.24 -19.39
CA PHE A 24 40.55 4.87 -18.37
C PHE A 24 39.18 5.38 -18.92
N ALA A 25 39.02 5.46 -20.23
CA ALA A 25 37.78 5.90 -20.87
C ALA A 25 36.69 4.81 -20.95
N GLN A 26 37.02 3.57 -20.61
CA GLN A 26 36.08 2.43 -20.75
C GLN A 26 35.44 1.98 -19.44
N LEU A 27 35.67 2.68 -18.33
CA LEU A 27 35.10 2.32 -17.01
C LEU A 27 34.00 3.30 -16.48
N LEU A 28 33.58 4.26 -17.27
CA LEU A 28 32.38 5.01 -17.04
C LEU A 28 31.25 4.36 -17.85
N ALA A 29 30.92 3.12 -17.55
CA ALA A 29 29.57 2.65 -17.81
C ALA A 29 28.67 3.55 -16.99
N ALA A 30 28.06 4.56 -17.63
CA ALA A 30 27.05 5.39 -17.02
C ALA A 30 26.01 4.41 -16.46
N ALA A 31 25.86 4.35 -15.14
CA ALA A 31 24.76 3.63 -14.54
C ALA A 31 23.49 4.20 -15.21
N GLU A 32 22.70 3.35 -15.85
CA GLU A 32 21.41 3.75 -16.37
C GLU A 32 20.68 4.52 -15.27
N PRO A 33 20.07 5.68 -15.56
CA PRO A 33 19.37 6.44 -14.53
C PRO A 33 18.33 5.55 -13.89
N GLN A 34 18.36 5.46 -12.56
CA GLN A 34 17.36 4.71 -11.80
C GLN A 34 15.98 5.25 -12.14
N LYS A 35 15.07 4.36 -12.45
CA LYS A 35 13.66 4.69 -12.68
C LYS A 35 12.94 4.70 -11.34
N GLU A 36 12.22 5.76 -11.06
CA GLU A 36 11.50 5.92 -9.79
C GLU A 36 10.00 5.97 -10.04
N ILE A 37 9.25 5.16 -9.31
CA ILE A 37 7.79 5.19 -9.34
C ILE A 37 7.24 5.43 -7.94
N THR A 38 6.18 6.24 -7.86
CA THR A 38 5.42 6.50 -6.64
C THR A 38 4.12 5.69 -6.67
N VAL A 39 3.96 4.83 -5.66
CA VAL A 39 2.76 4.01 -5.47
C VAL A 39 1.99 4.55 -4.26
N SER A 40 0.85 5.21 -4.50
CA SER A 40 -0.10 5.53 -3.44
C SER A 40 -0.97 4.32 -3.15
N ALA A 41 -0.92 3.79 -1.92
CA ALA A 41 -1.62 2.57 -1.57
C ALA A 41 -2.30 2.63 -0.20
N ALA A 42 -3.43 1.95 -0.08
CA ALA A 42 -4.10 1.77 1.19
C ALA A 42 -3.12 1.22 2.24
N ILE A 43 -3.08 1.84 3.43
CA ILE A 43 -2.11 1.52 4.48
C ILE A 43 -2.19 0.07 4.99
N SER A 44 -3.35 -0.59 4.86
CA SER A 44 -3.52 -2.01 5.15
C SER A 44 -2.63 -2.92 4.29
N LEU A 45 -2.12 -2.43 3.15
CA LEU A 45 -1.20 -3.13 2.27
C LEU A 45 0.28 -2.97 2.65
N LYS A 46 0.60 -2.16 3.67
CA LYS A 46 2.00 -1.80 3.98
C LYS A 46 2.93 -3.01 4.02
N ASP A 47 2.64 -3.96 4.90
CA ASP A 47 3.57 -5.06 5.19
C ASP A 47 3.74 -6.00 3.98
N VAL A 48 2.64 -6.27 3.26
CA VAL A 48 2.67 -7.11 2.07
C VAL A 48 3.39 -6.43 0.90
N LEU A 49 3.21 -5.10 0.71
CA LEU A 49 3.89 -4.35 -0.34
C LEU A 49 5.40 -4.22 -0.05
N ASP A 50 5.80 -4.08 1.22
CA ASP A 50 7.21 -4.08 1.62
C ASP A 50 7.91 -5.41 1.25
N GLU A 51 7.23 -6.56 1.39
CA GLU A 51 7.77 -7.85 0.96
C GLU A 51 7.78 -8.00 -0.57
N ILE A 52 6.69 -7.61 -1.24
CA ILE A 52 6.57 -7.67 -2.69
C ILE A 52 7.62 -6.78 -3.38
N ALA A 53 7.88 -5.58 -2.85
CA ALA A 53 8.89 -4.69 -3.40
C ALA A 53 10.31 -5.29 -3.33
N LYS A 54 10.63 -6.04 -2.27
CA LYS A 54 11.91 -6.77 -2.17
C LYS A 54 12.02 -7.87 -3.23
N LEU A 55 10.92 -8.57 -3.52
CA LEU A 55 10.88 -9.58 -4.57
C LEU A 55 11.00 -8.95 -5.96
N TYR A 56 10.31 -7.81 -6.18
CA TYR A 56 10.36 -7.09 -7.46
C TYR A 56 11.74 -6.56 -7.77
N ARG A 57 12.48 -6.08 -6.76
CA ARG A 57 13.85 -5.58 -6.94
C ARG A 57 14.80 -6.62 -7.52
N VAL A 58 14.55 -7.92 -7.32
CA VAL A 58 15.35 -9.00 -7.93
C VAL A 58 15.14 -9.04 -9.44
N ASP A 59 13.91 -8.77 -9.90
CA ASP A 59 13.51 -8.83 -11.31
C ASP A 59 13.70 -7.47 -12.03
N ALA A 60 13.79 -6.36 -11.26
CA ALA A 60 13.94 -4.99 -11.74
C ALA A 60 14.84 -4.17 -10.79
N PRO A 61 16.16 -4.44 -10.77
CA PRO A 61 17.11 -3.82 -9.83
C PRO A 61 17.24 -2.30 -10.03
N ASP A 62 16.95 -1.80 -11.22
CA ASP A 62 17.09 -0.38 -11.60
C ASP A 62 15.82 0.44 -11.27
N THR A 63 14.75 -0.21 -10.74
CA THR A 63 13.50 0.46 -10.37
C THR A 63 13.44 0.69 -8.87
N VAL A 64 13.27 1.96 -8.46
CA VAL A 64 13.00 2.36 -7.07
C VAL A 64 11.50 2.62 -6.92
N ILE A 65 10.91 2.00 -5.89
CA ILE A 65 9.49 2.18 -5.58
C ILE A 65 9.37 2.99 -4.29
N HIS A 66 8.66 4.13 -4.39
CA HIS A 66 8.30 4.96 -3.25
C HIS A 66 6.84 4.71 -2.88
N PHE A 67 6.59 4.29 -1.65
CA PHE A 67 5.23 4.09 -1.16
C PHE A 67 4.73 5.32 -0.42
N ASN A 68 3.57 5.86 -0.85
CA ASN A 68 2.77 6.82 -0.13
C ASN A 68 1.56 6.07 0.47
N LEU A 69 1.58 5.83 1.78
CA LEU A 69 0.60 4.98 2.45
C LEU A 69 -0.37 5.80 3.29
N GLY A 70 -1.66 5.48 3.17
CA GLY A 70 -2.70 6.20 3.91
C GLY A 70 -4.09 5.62 3.69
N ALA A 71 -5.11 6.35 4.17
CA ALA A 71 -6.49 6.02 3.85
C ALA A 71 -6.79 6.33 2.37
N SER A 72 -7.47 5.43 1.68
CA SER A 72 -7.70 5.53 0.23
C SER A 72 -8.38 6.82 -0.19
N GLY A 73 -9.36 7.32 0.58
CA GLY A 73 -10.02 8.59 0.27
C GLY A 73 -9.11 9.81 0.47
N THR A 74 -8.14 9.75 1.38
CA THR A 74 -7.13 10.80 1.53
C THR A 74 -6.16 10.77 0.36
N LEU A 75 -5.71 9.58 -0.06
CA LEU A 75 -4.81 9.41 -1.21
C LEU A 75 -5.49 9.82 -2.52
N GLN A 76 -6.76 9.46 -2.71
CA GLN A 76 -7.58 9.93 -3.85
C GLN A 76 -7.57 11.45 -3.95
N ARG A 77 -7.87 12.17 -2.85
CA ARG A 77 -7.86 13.65 -2.84
C ARG A 77 -6.49 14.22 -3.17
N GLN A 78 -5.39 13.60 -2.70
CA GLN A 78 -4.05 14.03 -3.07
C GLN A 78 -3.80 13.88 -4.58
N ILE A 79 -4.25 12.79 -5.19
CA ILE A 79 -4.16 12.55 -6.63
C ILE A 79 -4.97 13.61 -7.40
N GLU A 80 -6.20 13.88 -6.99
CA GLU A 80 -7.07 14.91 -7.57
C GLU A 80 -6.47 16.33 -7.46
N GLN A 81 -5.67 16.57 -6.43
CA GLN A 81 -4.92 17.82 -6.23
C GLN A 81 -3.58 17.86 -6.99
N GLY A 82 -3.29 16.84 -7.80
CA GLY A 82 -2.10 16.81 -8.65
C GLY A 82 -0.85 16.22 -7.99
N ALA A 83 -0.98 15.43 -6.93
CA ALA A 83 0.17 14.71 -6.37
C ALA A 83 0.83 13.82 -7.44
N PRO A 84 2.18 13.81 -7.53
CA PRO A 84 2.92 13.01 -8.50
C PRO A 84 2.88 11.53 -8.12
N VAL A 85 1.88 10.82 -8.58
CA VAL A 85 1.65 9.39 -8.31
C VAL A 85 1.57 8.64 -9.62
N ASP A 86 2.21 7.47 -9.68
CA ASP A 86 2.22 6.61 -10.86
C ASP A 86 1.17 5.50 -10.77
N ILE A 87 1.00 4.92 -9.57
CA ILE A 87 0.05 3.83 -9.33
C ILE A 87 -0.80 4.15 -8.11
N PHE A 88 -2.09 3.88 -8.20
CA PHE A 88 -3.00 3.93 -7.06
C PHE A 88 -3.56 2.53 -6.74
N ILE A 89 -3.53 2.14 -5.45
CA ILE A 89 -4.11 0.90 -4.94
C ILE A 89 -5.06 1.27 -3.81
N SER A 90 -6.36 1.17 -4.07
CA SER A 90 -7.41 1.49 -3.11
C SER A 90 -7.84 0.26 -2.30
N ALA A 91 -8.41 0.46 -1.11
CA ALA A 91 -9.09 -0.57 -0.32
C ALA A 91 -10.63 -0.53 -0.53
N SER A 92 -11.09 0.17 -1.54
CA SER A 92 -12.50 0.20 -1.99
C SER A 92 -12.56 0.61 -3.45
N GLU A 93 -13.57 0.13 -4.14
CA GLU A 93 -13.86 0.48 -5.53
C GLU A 93 -14.27 1.95 -5.67
N ASP A 94 -14.99 2.53 -4.71
CA ASP A 94 -15.52 3.91 -4.78
C ASP A 94 -14.45 4.95 -5.14
N GLN A 95 -13.27 4.89 -4.51
CA GLN A 95 -12.19 5.83 -4.77
C GLN A 95 -11.57 5.64 -6.15
N MET A 96 -11.53 4.38 -6.61
CA MET A 96 -11.06 4.06 -7.95
C MET A 96 -12.09 4.51 -9.01
N ASP A 97 -13.39 4.28 -8.75
CA ASP A 97 -14.49 4.72 -9.61
C ASP A 97 -14.51 6.25 -9.76
N SER A 98 -14.28 6.97 -8.65
CA SER A 98 -14.17 8.42 -8.69
C SER A 98 -13.05 8.89 -9.62
N LEU A 99 -11.83 8.34 -9.46
CA LEU A 99 -10.69 8.69 -10.33
C LEU A 99 -10.92 8.29 -11.79
N ASP A 100 -11.60 7.16 -12.02
CA ASP A 100 -11.94 6.70 -13.38
C ASP A 100 -12.95 7.65 -14.05
N SER A 101 -14.01 8.02 -13.34
CA SER A 101 -15.02 8.96 -13.84
C SER A 101 -14.46 10.34 -14.18
N HIS A 102 -13.42 10.78 -13.45
CA HIS A 102 -12.67 12.01 -13.74
C HIS A 102 -11.60 11.81 -14.84
N GLY A 103 -11.50 10.60 -15.41
CA GLY A 103 -10.55 10.28 -16.46
C GLY A 103 -9.09 10.30 -16.02
N SER A 104 -8.81 10.13 -14.73
CA SER A 104 -7.45 10.15 -14.15
C SER A 104 -6.69 8.85 -14.36
N LEU A 105 -7.38 7.74 -14.66
CA LEU A 105 -6.76 6.44 -14.85
C LEU A 105 -6.26 6.24 -16.29
N MET A 106 -5.14 5.56 -16.43
CA MET A 106 -4.67 5.10 -17.73
C MET A 106 -5.59 3.99 -18.26
N PRO A 107 -6.14 4.13 -19.48
CA PRO A 107 -7.08 3.15 -20.03
C PRO A 107 -6.54 1.72 -20.02
N GLY A 108 -7.38 0.76 -19.61
CA GLY A 108 -7.06 -0.67 -19.62
C GLY A 108 -6.09 -1.11 -18.52
N THR A 109 -5.74 -0.25 -17.55
CA THR A 109 -4.86 -0.62 -16.45
C THR A 109 -5.60 -1.00 -15.17
N ARG A 110 -6.86 -0.54 -15.00
CA ARG A 110 -7.65 -0.89 -13.82
C ARG A 110 -7.93 -2.39 -13.75
N ARG A 111 -7.67 -2.99 -12.59
CA ARG A 111 -8.02 -4.38 -12.28
C ARG A 111 -8.18 -4.59 -10.77
N ASP A 112 -8.93 -5.59 -10.39
CA ASP A 112 -9.03 -6.03 -9.00
C ASP A 112 -7.81 -6.87 -8.65
N LEU A 113 -7.16 -6.53 -7.54
CA LEU A 113 -5.91 -7.14 -7.12
C LEU A 113 -6.16 -8.26 -6.10
N VAL A 114 -6.84 -7.93 -5.00
CA VAL A 114 -7.15 -8.85 -3.89
C VAL A 114 -8.44 -8.44 -3.19
N LYS A 115 -8.93 -9.34 -2.31
CA LYS A 115 -10.07 -9.13 -1.41
C LYS A 115 -9.66 -9.25 0.05
N ASN A 116 -10.50 -8.72 0.93
CA ASN A 116 -10.33 -8.79 2.38
C ASN A 116 -11.66 -9.09 3.08
N ALA A 117 -11.64 -9.15 4.41
CA ALA A 117 -12.83 -9.28 5.24
C ALA A 117 -12.81 -8.23 6.34
N VAL A 118 -14.00 -7.80 6.77
CA VAL A 118 -14.17 -6.87 7.89
C VAL A 118 -14.32 -7.68 9.18
N VAL A 119 -13.59 -7.31 10.22
CA VAL A 119 -13.60 -8.00 11.51
C VAL A 119 -13.73 -7.03 12.67
N LEU A 120 -14.40 -7.52 13.73
CA LEU A 120 -14.44 -6.87 15.03
C LEU A 120 -13.29 -7.41 15.89
N ILE A 121 -12.47 -6.51 16.42
CA ILE A 121 -11.35 -6.84 17.28
C ILE A 121 -11.52 -6.19 18.65
N VAL A 122 -10.94 -6.84 19.64
CA VAL A 122 -10.81 -6.35 21.03
C VAL A 122 -9.39 -6.54 21.52
N PRO A 123 -8.93 -5.83 22.58
CA PRO A 123 -7.67 -6.14 23.23
C PRO A 123 -7.63 -7.61 23.65
N LYS A 124 -6.47 -8.25 23.54
CA LYS A 124 -6.30 -9.69 23.79
C LYS A 124 -6.82 -10.15 25.15
N ALA A 125 -6.57 -9.36 26.19
CA ALA A 125 -6.96 -9.66 27.56
C ALA A 125 -8.44 -9.33 27.88
N SER A 126 -9.15 -8.64 26.98
CA SER A 126 -10.54 -8.22 27.21
C SER A 126 -11.51 -9.39 27.09
N GLY A 127 -12.55 -9.38 27.93
CA GLY A 127 -13.70 -10.27 27.86
C GLY A 127 -15.00 -9.52 27.59
N GLY A 128 -16.10 -10.26 27.46
CA GLY A 128 -17.45 -9.70 27.41
C GLY A 128 -17.96 -9.26 26.05
N ILE A 129 -17.10 -9.07 25.04
CA ILE A 129 -17.48 -8.80 23.65
C ILE A 129 -17.21 -10.05 22.83
N SER A 130 -18.24 -10.62 22.20
CA SER A 130 -18.18 -11.81 21.34
C SER A 130 -18.77 -11.58 19.95
N GLY A 131 -19.43 -10.44 19.71
CA GLY A 131 -20.04 -10.10 18.43
C GLY A 131 -20.42 -8.63 18.35
N PHE A 132 -20.90 -8.21 17.18
CA PHE A 132 -21.27 -6.81 16.91
C PHE A 132 -22.39 -6.32 17.83
N GLN A 133 -23.36 -7.17 18.21
CA GLN A 133 -24.46 -6.80 19.09
C GLN A 133 -24.01 -6.43 20.51
N ASP A 134 -22.89 -7.00 20.98
CA ASP A 134 -22.34 -6.69 22.29
C ASP A 134 -21.81 -5.26 22.42
N LEU A 135 -21.55 -4.59 21.28
CA LEU A 135 -21.13 -3.18 21.25
C LEU A 135 -22.18 -2.22 21.85
N ALA A 136 -23.46 -2.63 21.89
CA ALA A 136 -24.54 -1.85 22.48
C ALA A 136 -24.52 -1.86 24.02
N ARG A 137 -23.82 -2.80 24.66
CA ARG A 137 -23.75 -2.92 26.13
C ARG A 137 -23.22 -1.65 26.78
N ALA A 138 -23.68 -1.38 27.99
CA ALA A 138 -23.35 -0.17 28.73
C ALA A 138 -21.86 -0.13 29.16
N GLU A 139 -21.22 -1.30 29.29
CA GLU A 139 -19.80 -1.46 29.66
C GLU A 139 -18.86 -1.06 28.51
N VAL A 140 -19.30 -1.20 27.28
CA VAL A 140 -18.54 -0.75 26.08
C VAL A 140 -18.67 0.76 25.97
N LYS A 141 -17.58 1.49 26.17
CA LYS A 141 -17.56 2.96 26.18
C LYS A 141 -17.02 3.55 24.89
N HIS A 142 -15.95 2.96 24.34
CA HIS A 142 -15.25 3.48 23.18
C HIS A 142 -15.06 2.41 22.10
N ILE A 143 -15.42 2.74 20.87
CA ILE A 143 -15.32 1.88 19.71
C ILE A 143 -14.57 2.62 18.63
N ALA A 144 -13.41 2.14 18.22
CA ALA A 144 -12.66 2.75 17.15
C ALA A 144 -13.17 2.25 15.79
N ILE A 145 -13.45 3.20 14.90
CA ILE A 145 -13.71 2.97 13.47
C ILE A 145 -12.93 3.98 12.65
N GLY A 146 -12.59 3.66 11.41
CA GLY A 146 -12.07 4.67 10.48
C GLY A 146 -13.11 5.78 10.24
N GLU A 147 -12.67 7.00 9.94
CA GLU A 147 -13.59 8.07 9.49
C GLU A 147 -14.30 7.62 8.20
N PRO A 148 -15.62 7.38 8.20
CA PRO A 148 -16.32 6.77 7.06
C PRO A 148 -16.19 7.53 5.74
N GLN A 149 -16.03 8.87 5.80
CA GLN A 149 -15.90 9.73 4.62
C GLN A 149 -14.58 9.54 3.87
N THR A 150 -13.54 9.01 4.52
CA THR A 150 -12.18 9.01 3.97
C THR A 150 -11.47 7.68 4.10
N VAL A 151 -11.91 6.83 5.02
CA VAL A 151 -11.31 5.53 5.33
C VAL A 151 -12.25 4.42 4.88
N PRO A 152 -11.91 3.63 3.84
CA PRO A 152 -12.76 2.54 3.39
C PRO A 152 -13.19 1.57 4.49
N ALA A 153 -12.27 1.17 5.39
CA ALA A 153 -12.61 0.33 6.55
C ALA A 153 -13.68 0.98 7.44
N GLY A 154 -13.71 2.31 7.53
CA GLY A 154 -14.73 3.05 8.26
C GLY A 154 -16.10 3.02 7.56
N LYS A 155 -16.12 3.14 6.22
CA LYS A 155 -17.33 2.96 5.41
C LYS A 155 -17.90 1.56 5.60
N TYR A 156 -17.08 0.53 5.48
CA TYR A 156 -17.51 -0.85 5.71
C TYR A 156 -17.99 -1.07 7.16
N ALA A 157 -17.32 -0.46 8.15
CA ALA A 157 -17.77 -0.51 9.54
C ALA A 157 -19.16 0.13 9.70
N GLN A 158 -19.41 1.26 9.02
CA GLN A 158 -20.74 1.90 8.99
C GLN A 158 -21.79 0.98 8.36
N GLU A 159 -21.50 0.36 7.23
CA GLU A 159 -22.41 -0.58 6.56
C GLU A 159 -22.75 -1.76 7.49
N VAL A 160 -21.75 -2.42 8.06
CA VAL A 160 -21.93 -3.53 9.01
C VAL A 160 -22.80 -3.12 10.20
N LEU A 161 -22.46 -2.01 10.83
CA LEU A 161 -23.21 -1.53 12.01
C LEU A 161 -24.63 -1.09 11.66
N THR A 162 -24.85 -0.57 10.44
CA THR A 162 -26.20 -0.24 9.93
C THR A 162 -27.01 -1.50 9.68
N HIS A 163 -26.42 -2.55 9.10
CA HIS A 163 -27.07 -3.86 8.93
C HIS A 163 -27.57 -4.42 10.28
N PHE A 164 -26.80 -4.28 11.34
CA PHE A 164 -27.20 -4.68 12.69
C PHE A 164 -28.07 -3.65 13.43
N SER A 165 -28.48 -2.55 12.78
CA SER A 165 -29.23 -1.43 13.37
C SER A 165 -28.51 -0.76 14.56
N LEU A 166 -27.20 -0.78 14.57
CA LEU A 166 -26.35 -0.28 15.67
C LEU A 166 -25.70 1.07 15.35
N TYR A 167 -25.55 1.45 14.08
CA TYR A 167 -24.69 2.59 13.70
C TYR A 167 -25.09 3.89 14.40
N GLU A 168 -26.36 4.26 14.36
CA GLU A 168 -26.85 5.49 14.99
C GLU A 168 -26.78 5.43 16.52
N GLN A 169 -27.14 4.27 17.08
CA GLN A 169 -27.12 4.06 18.53
C GLN A 169 -25.71 4.19 19.12
N LEU A 170 -24.70 3.76 18.38
CA LEU A 170 -23.33 3.73 18.84
C LEU A 170 -22.53 5.03 18.58
N LYS A 171 -23.12 6.02 17.88
CA LYS A 171 -22.44 7.30 17.58
C LYS A 171 -21.76 7.95 18.79
N PRO A 172 -22.36 7.97 20.00
CA PRO A 172 -21.69 8.58 21.16
C PRO A 172 -20.44 7.83 21.64
N LYS A 173 -20.24 6.57 21.17
CA LYS A 173 -19.11 5.73 21.55
C LYS A 173 -17.96 5.74 20.52
N TYR A 174 -18.16 6.34 19.33
CA TYR A 174 -17.14 6.27 18.28
C TYR A 174 -15.92 7.12 18.58
N VAL A 175 -14.77 6.51 18.35
CA VAL A 175 -13.46 7.16 18.23
C VAL A 175 -13.05 7.02 16.79
N LEU A 176 -13.12 8.14 16.04
CA LEU A 176 -12.84 8.17 14.61
C LEU A 176 -11.33 8.21 14.38
N ALA A 177 -10.84 7.31 13.55
CA ALA A 177 -9.43 7.18 13.19
C ALA A 177 -9.19 7.66 11.76
N LYS A 178 -8.01 8.23 11.53
CA LYS A 178 -7.60 8.73 10.20
C LYS A 178 -7.31 7.61 9.19
N ASP A 179 -7.06 6.40 9.67
CA ASP A 179 -6.83 5.20 8.86
C ASP A 179 -7.06 3.92 9.70
N VAL A 180 -7.06 2.75 9.04
CA VAL A 180 -7.36 1.47 9.70
C VAL A 180 -6.25 1.03 10.66
N ARG A 181 -4.99 1.40 10.42
CA ARG A 181 -3.88 1.06 11.33
C ARG A 181 -3.94 1.87 12.62
N GLN A 182 -4.48 3.09 12.57
CA GLN A 182 -4.76 3.84 13.78
C GLN A 182 -5.89 3.19 14.60
N VAL A 183 -6.93 2.64 13.94
CA VAL A 183 -7.97 1.84 14.64
C VAL A 183 -7.30 0.68 15.39
N LEU A 184 -6.47 -0.12 14.71
CA LEU A 184 -5.74 -1.23 15.31
C LEU A 184 -4.91 -0.76 16.52
N THR A 185 -4.18 0.36 16.35
CA THR A 185 -3.34 0.92 17.42
C THR A 185 -4.16 1.26 18.66
N TYR A 186 -5.33 1.89 18.51
CA TYR A 186 -6.19 2.22 19.64
C TYR A 186 -6.66 0.99 20.40
N VAL A 187 -6.93 -0.12 19.71
CA VAL A 187 -7.30 -1.38 20.37
C VAL A 187 -6.08 -2.01 21.05
N VAL A 188 -4.93 -2.06 20.37
CA VAL A 188 -3.67 -2.59 20.94
C VAL A 188 -3.27 -1.88 22.24
N THR A 189 -3.42 -0.56 22.28
CA THR A 189 -3.06 0.26 23.46
C THR A 189 -4.14 0.29 24.54
N GLY A 190 -5.30 -0.35 24.32
CA GLY A 190 -6.41 -0.31 25.27
C GLY A 190 -7.08 1.06 25.38
N THR A 191 -6.86 1.95 24.42
CA THR A 191 -7.50 3.28 24.35
C THR A 191 -9.01 3.14 24.09
N VAL A 192 -9.43 2.05 23.45
CA VAL A 192 -10.81 1.71 23.16
C VAL A 192 -11.11 0.26 23.53
N ASP A 193 -12.39 -0.04 23.72
CA ASP A 193 -12.86 -1.38 24.10
C ASP A 193 -12.90 -2.35 22.91
N ALA A 194 -13.15 -1.81 21.71
CA ALA A 194 -13.25 -2.57 20.48
C ALA A 194 -12.90 -1.71 19.26
N GLY A 195 -12.62 -2.36 18.15
CA GLY A 195 -12.39 -1.69 16.87
C GLY A 195 -12.83 -2.55 15.69
N ILE A 196 -13.15 -1.91 14.57
CA ILE A 196 -13.50 -2.59 13.31
C ILE A 196 -12.39 -2.32 12.31
N VAL A 197 -11.75 -3.40 11.84
CA VAL A 197 -10.59 -3.38 10.94
C VAL A 197 -10.73 -4.46 9.87
N TYR A 198 -9.74 -4.59 8.99
CA TYR A 198 -9.66 -5.75 8.10
C TYR A 198 -9.02 -6.94 8.82
N ALA A 199 -9.35 -8.15 8.36
CA ALA A 199 -8.78 -9.39 8.90
C ALA A 199 -7.24 -9.41 8.79
N THR A 200 -6.69 -8.88 7.70
CA THR A 200 -5.24 -8.75 7.51
C THR A 200 -4.59 -7.79 8.49
N ASP A 201 -5.24 -6.69 8.87
CA ASP A 201 -4.71 -5.78 9.90
C ASP A 201 -4.70 -6.45 11.27
N ALA A 202 -5.75 -7.18 11.63
CA ALA A 202 -5.80 -7.91 12.88
C ALA A 202 -4.65 -8.93 13.05
N GLN A 203 -4.23 -9.57 11.95
CA GLN A 203 -3.13 -10.54 11.95
C GLN A 203 -1.75 -9.91 12.23
N THR A 204 -1.61 -8.59 12.08
CA THR A 204 -0.31 -7.91 12.32
C THR A 204 0.02 -7.69 13.79
N SER A 205 -0.90 -7.99 14.72
CA SER A 205 -0.68 -7.81 16.15
C SER A 205 -1.18 -9.00 16.96
N ALA A 206 -0.33 -9.53 17.83
CA ALA A 206 -0.70 -10.55 18.79
C ALA A 206 -1.46 -9.99 20.01
N GLU A 207 -1.56 -8.66 20.14
CA GLU A 207 -2.20 -7.99 21.29
C GLU A 207 -3.70 -7.77 21.10
N VAL A 208 -4.25 -8.18 19.96
CA VAL A 208 -5.69 -8.17 19.70
C VAL A 208 -6.20 -9.58 19.41
N ARG A 209 -7.49 -9.78 19.59
CA ARG A 209 -8.17 -10.98 19.08
C ARG A 209 -9.39 -10.58 18.26
N VAL A 210 -9.62 -11.29 17.18
CA VAL A 210 -10.84 -11.22 16.39
C VAL A 210 -11.95 -11.93 17.15
N VAL A 211 -13.07 -11.24 17.36
CA VAL A 211 -14.24 -11.78 18.08
C VAL A 211 -15.42 -12.04 17.14
N ALA A 212 -15.46 -11.37 16.00
CA ALA A 212 -16.44 -11.62 14.95
C ALA A 212 -15.89 -11.23 13.59
N THR A 213 -16.31 -11.95 12.55
CA THR A 213 -16.18 -11.53 11.14
C THR A 213 -17.54 -11.04 10.67
N ALA A 214 -17.56 -9.92 9.97
CA ALA A 214 -18.79 -9.38 9.42
C ALA A 214 -19.38 -10.34 8.36
N PRO A 215 -20.71 -10.57 8.37
CA PRO A 215 -21.36 -11.32 7.29
C PRO A 215 -21.15 -10.64 5.94
N GLU A 216 -20.98 -11.42 4.88
CA GLU A 216 -20.72 -10.89 3.52
C GLU A 216 -21.87 -10.03 2.98
N ASP A 217 -23.11 -10.27 3.43
CA ASP A 217 -24.31 -9.50 3.08
C ASP A 217 -24.50 -8.23 3.93
N SER A 218 -23.65 -8.01 4.93
CA SER A 218 -23.72 -6.83 5.81
C SER A 218 -22.95 -5.61 5.29
N HIS A 219 -22.20 -5.76 4.24
CA HIS A 219 -21.39 -4.69 3.65
C HIS A 219 -21.05 -4.96 2.17
N SER A 220 -20.69 -3.92 1.44
CA SER A 220 -20.18 -4.03 0.08
C SER A 220 -18.91 -4.89 0.04
N PRO A 221 -18.63 -5.62 -1.05
CA PRO A 221 -17.41 -6.45 -1.15
C PRO A 221 -16.13 -5.64 -0.90
N VAL A 222 -15.24 -6.16 -0.06
CA VAL A 222 -13.95 -5.50 0.21
C VAL A 222 -12.96 -5.88 -0.88
N ILE A 223 -12.93 -5.10 -1.95
CA ILE A 223 -12.06 -5.28 -3.11
C ILE A 223 -10.97 -4.22 -3.10
N TYR A 224 -9.75 -4.62 -3.48
CA TYR A 224 -8.60 -3.73 -3.66
C TYR A 224 -8.29 -3.57 -5.15
N PRO A 225 -8.86 -2.57 -5.82
CA PRO A 225 -8.49 -2.26 -7.19
C PRO A 225 -7.14 -1.55 -7.25
N VAL A 226 -6.42 -1.78 -8.37
CA VAL A 226 -5.17 -1.12 -8.73
C VAL A 226 -5.29 -0.52 -10.12
N ALA A 227 -4.70 0.65 -10.33
CA ALA A 227 -4.59 1.28 -11.65
C ALA A 227 -3.34 2.15 -11.75
N THR A 228 -2.81 2.27 -12.96
CA THR A 228 -1.81 3.28 -13.32
C THR A 228 -2.51 4.61 -13.62
N LEU A 229 -1.93 5.73 -13.17
CA LEU A 229 -2.48 7.06 -13.41
C LEU A 229 -2.01 7.63 -14.75
N LYS A 230 -2.86 8.43 -15.41
CA LYS A 230 -2.48 9.15 -16.65
C LYS A 230 -1.36 10.16 -16.43
N SER A 231 -1.25 10.70 -15.22
CA SER A 231 -0.22 11.65 -14.81
C SER A 231 1.15 11.01 -14.58
N SER A 232 1.26 9.67 -14.64
CA SER A 232 2.51 8.97 -14.45
C SER A 232 3.60 9.47 -15.42
N LYS A 233 4.79 9.74 -14.87
CA LYS A 233 5.97 10.11 -15.63
C LYS A 233 6.74 8.89 -16.13
N GLU A 234 6.54 7.74 -15.48
CA GLU A 234 7.16 6.45 -15.80
C GLU A 234 6.11 5.37 -16.08
N PRO A 235 5.19 5.57 -17.07
CA PRO A 235 4.06 4.68 -17.30
C PRO A 235 4.47 3.24 -17.64
N GLY A 236 5.62 3.05 -18.28
CA GLY A 236 6.17 1.73 -18.59
C GLY A 236 6.56 0.96 -17.33
N GLU A 237 7.26 1.61 -16.40
CA GLU A 237 7.66 1.01 -15.13
C GLU A 237 6.47 0.80 -14.20
N ALA A 238 5.55 1.77 -14.15
CA ALA A 238 4.30 1.64 -13.40
C ALA A 238 3.52 0.41 -13.86
N LYS A 239 3.35 0.24 -15.19
CA LYS A 239 2.70 -0.95 -15.75
C LYS A 239 3.43 -2.23 -15.39
N ARG A 240 4.77 -2.25 -15.50
CA ARG A 240 5.58 -3.43 -15.17
C ARG A 240 5.40 -3.85 -13.72
N PHE A 241 5.46 -2.90 -12.78
CA PHE A 241 5.22 -3.20 -11.36
C PHE A 241 3.76 -3.63 -11.11
N GLN A 242 2.80 -2.96 -11.74
CA GLN A 242 1.40 -3.36 -11.64
C GLN A 242 1.17 -4.78 -12.19
N ASP A 243 1.82 -5.17 -13.30
CA ASP A 243 1.74 -6.54 -13.83
C ASP A 243 2.38 -7.54 -12.87
N PHE A 244 3.49 -7.17 -12.23
CA PHE A 244 4.13 -8.00 -11.21
C PHE A 244 3.21 -8.25 -10.00
N LEU A 245 2.45 -7.23 -9.54
CA LEU A 245 1.46 -7.40 -8.47
C LEU A 245 0.42 -8.49 -8.80
N GLY A 246 0.08 -8.68 -10.07
CA GLY A 246 -0.82 -9.73 -10.56
C GLY A 246 -0.14 -11.09 -10.81
N SER A 247 1.19 -11.18 -10.71
CA SER A 247 1.92 -12.43 -10.93
C SER A 247 1.65 -13.47 -9.85
N ALA A 248 1.83 -14.76 -10.17
CA ALA A 248 1.70 -15.85 -9.20
C ALA A 248 2.63 -15.64 -7.98
N LYS A 249 3.83 -15.07 -8.20
CA LYS A 249 4.83 -14.78 -7.18
C LYS A 249 4.31 -13.74 -6.16
N ALA A 250 3.76 -12.62 -6.63
CA ALA A 250 3.20 -11.58 -5.76
C ALA A 250 1.88 -12.04 -5.12
N GLN A 251 1.02 -12.75 -5.86
CA GLN A 251 -0.24 -13.28 -5.34
C GLN A 251 -0.02 -14.29 -4.19
N ALA A 252 1.03 -15.11 -4.26
CA ALA A 252 1.42 -15.99 -3.15
C ALA A 252 1.79 -15.21 -1.87
N VAL A 253 2.42 -14.03 -2.02
CA VAL A 253 2.71 -13.15 -0.88
C VAL A 253 1.42 -12.55 -0.32
N PHE A 254 0.51 -12.06 -1.16
CA PHE A 254 -0.79 -11.57 -0.69
C PHE A 254 -1.53 -12.64 0.13
N VAL A 255 -1.58 -13.88 -0.35
CA VAL A 255 -2.22 -15.01 0.37
C VAL A 255 -1.51 -15.28 1.72
N LYS A 256 -0.18 -15.25 1.75
CA LYS A 256 0.61 -15.36 3.00
C LYS A 256 0.21 -14.32 4.05
N TYR A 257 -0.13 -13.11 3.62
CA TYR A 257 -0.58 -12.00 4.49
C TYR A 257 -2.11 -12.02 4.75
N GLY A 258 -2.81 -13.07 4.33
CA GLY A 258 -4.24 -13.27 4.62
C GLY A 258 -5.21 -12.61 3.64
N PHE A 259 -4.71 -11.99 2.58
CA PHE A 259 -5.56 -11.52 1.49
C PHE A 259 -6.08 -12.69 0.66
N LYS A 260 -7.27 -12.52 0.09
CA LYS A 260 -7.85 -13.49 -0.86
C LYS A 260 -7.63 -12.97 -2.29
N PRO A 261 -7.31 -13.84 -3.28
CA PRO A 261 -7.30 -13.44 -4.68
C PRO A 261 -8.64 -12.83 -5.08
N ALA A 262 -8.62 -11.79 -5.93
CA ALA A 262 -9.87 -11.15 -6.39
C ALA A 262 -10.76 -12.09 -7.23
N GLY A 263 -10.17 -13.16 -7.79
CA GLY A 263 -10.82 -14.03 -8.78
C GLY A 263 -10.60 -13.47 -10.20
N LYS A 264 -10.77 -14.33 -11.20
CA LYS A 264 -10.81 -13.90 -12.60
C LYS A 264 -12.20 -13.42 -12.95
#